data_298a765a69b83fb1327086d367d502ae
#
_entry.id   298a765a69b83fb1327086d367d502ae
#
_cell.length_a   1.000
_cell.length_b   1.000
_cell.length_c   1.000
_cell.angle_alpha   90.00
_cell.angle_beta   90.00
_cell.angle_gamma   90.00
#
_symmetry.space_group_name_H-M   'P 1'
#
loop_
_entity.id
_entity.type
_entity.pdbx_description
1 polymer ?
#
loop_
_entity_poly.entity_id
_entity_poly.type
_entity_poly.pdbx_seq_one_letter_code
_entity_poly.pdbx_strand_id
1 'polypeptide(L)'
;MIVEDNELNMKLFHDLLEAHGYHPIGTRNGIEALDLARKHRPDLILMDIQLPEVSGLEVTKWLKEDAELKAIPVVAVTAFAMRGDEERIREAGCEAYLSKPIPVPQFIETIRRFLGVGLSIPAR
;
A
#
# COMPACT_ATOMS: atom_id res chain seq x y z
N MET A 1 0.61 -0.11 -6.18
CA MET A 1 -0.86 0.04 -6.18
C MET A 1 -1.30 0.71 -4.89
N ILE A 2 -2.30 1.55 -4.95
CA ILE A 2 -2.86 2.25 -3.79
C ILE A 2 -4.30 1.80 -3.60
N VAL A 3 -4.62 1.28 -2.41
CA VAL A 3 -5.98 0.92 -2.05
C VAL A 3 -6.40 1.88 -0.95
N GLU A 4 -7.18 2.89 -1.29
CA GLU A 4 -7.50 4.01 -0.41
C GLU A 4 -8.88 4.58 -0.74
N ASP A 5 -9.76 4.64 0.26
CA ASP A 5 -11.11 5.13 0.05
C ASP A 5 -11.23 6.66 0.05
N ASN A 6 -10.36 7.35 0.78
CA ASN A 6 -10.41 8.80 0.87
C ASN A 6 -9.81 9.45 -0.37
N GLU A 7 -10.61 10.28 -1.07
CA GLU A 7 -10.16 10.91 -2.30
C GLU A 7 -8.93 11.79 -2.15
N LEU A 8 -8.87 12.55 -1.06
CA LEU A 8 -7.74 13.45 -0.83
C LEU A 8 -6.46 12.66 -0.60
N ASN A 9 -6.54 11.59 0.18
CA ASN A 9 -5.38 10.75 0.43
C ASN A 9 -4.95 10.02 -0.83
N MET A 10 -5.91 9.52 -1.60
CA MET A 10 -5.62 8.85 -2.86
C MET A 10 -4.87 9.78 -3.80
N LYS A 11 -5.36 11.02 -3.94
CA LYS A 11 -4.73 12.00 -4.80
C LYS A 11 -3.33 12.35 -4.30
N LEU A 12 -3.17 12.54 -3.00
CA LEU A 12 -1.88 12.87 -2.42
C LEU A 12 -0.85 11.78 -2.70
N PHE A 13 -1.20 10.54 -2.39
CA PHE A 13 -0.30 9.42 -2.59
C PHE A 13 0.03 9.21 -4.07
N HIS A 14 -0.98 9.31 -4.91
CA HIS A 14 -0.79 9.16 -6.35
C HIS A 14 0.16 10.22 -6.89
N ASP A 15 -0.07 11.48 -6.54
CA ASP A 15 0.75 12.58 -7.03
C ASP A 15 2.19 12.49 -6.52
N LEU A 16 2.37 12.12 -5.26
CA LEU A 16 3.71 11.96 -4.70
C LEU A 16 4.49 10.86 -5.39
N LEU A 17 3.84 9.73 -5.64
CA LEU A 17 4.50 8.62 -6.31
C LEU A 17 4.85 8.97 -7.75
N GLU A 18 3.92 9.60 -8.45
CA GLU A 18 4.15 10.01 -9.82
C GLU A 18 5.29 11.01 -9.93
N ALA A 19 5.34 11.96 -8.99
CA ALA A 19 6.41 12.96 -8.97
C ALA A 19 7.79 12.35 -8.73
N HIS A 20 7.85 11.17 -8.13
CA HIS A 20 9.10 10.49 -7.85
C HIS A 20 9.41 9.39 -8.86
N GLY A 21 8.72 9.38 -9.98
CA GLY A 21 9.03 8.47 -11.08
C GLY A 21 8.36 7.10 -11.03
N TYR A 22 7.45 6.89 -10.10
CA TYR A 22 6.71 5.64 -10.03
C TYR A 22 5.43 5.72 -10.86
N HIS A 23 4.82 4.58 -11.10
CA HIS A 23 3.59 4.50 -11.89
C HIS A 23 2.44 3.99 -11.00
N PRO A 24 1.77 4.87 -10.26
CA PRO A 24 0.73 4.44 -9.34
C PRO A 24 -0.55 4.00 -10.05
N ILE A 25 -1.15 2.96 -9.50
CA ILE A 25 -2.47 2.47 -9.89
C ILE A 25 -3.29 2.52 -8.62
N GLY A 26 -4.50 3.01 -8.70
CA GLY A 26 -5.32 3.16 -7.50
C GLY A 26 -6.69 2.52 -7.60
N THR A 27 -7.21 2.10 -6.47
CA THR A 27 -8.60 1.70 -6.34
C THR A 27 -9.13 2.14 -4.98
N ARG A 28 -10.40 2.44 -4.92
CA ARG A 28 -11.06 2.81 -3.67
C ARG A 28 -11.76 1.61 -3.04
N ASN A 29 -11.73 0.48 -3.72
CA ASN A 29 -12.48 -0.70 -3.34
C ASN A 29 -11.54 -1.87 -3.05
N GLY A 30 -11.56 -2.35 -1.80
CA GLY A 30 -10.71 -3.46 -1.40
C GLY A 30 -11.02 -4.77 -2.13
N ILE A 31 -12.28 -4.95 -2.53
CA ILE A 31 -12.67 -6.16 -3.23
C ILE A 31 -12.05 -6.22 -4.62
N GLU A 32 -11.93 -5.06 -5.28
CA GLU A 32 -11.28 -5.00 -6.59
C GLU A 32 -9.76 -5.17 -6.51
N ALA A 33 -9.20 -4.98 -5.32
CA ALA A 33 -7.75 -4.96 -5.17
C ALA A 33 -7.08 -6.25 -5.64
N LEU A 34 -7.70 -7.39 -5.37
CA LEU A 34 -7.14 -8.68 -5.79
C LEU A 34 -7.06 -8.79 -7.32
N ASP A 35 -8.16 -8.44 -7.99
CA ASP A 35 -8.20 -8.51 -9.45
C ASP A 35 -7.21 -7.55 -10.08
N LEU A 36 -7.11 -6.34 -9.53
CA LEU A 36 -6.18 -5.35 -10.03
C LEU A 36 -4.73 -5.77 -9.79
N ALA A 37 -4.45 -6.37 -8.64
CA ALA A 37 -3.12 -6.87 -8.35
C ALA A 37 -2.72 -7.99 -9.30
N ARG A 38 -3.64 -8.88 -9.63
CA ARG A 38 -3.37 -9.94 -10.60
C ARG A 38 -3.12 -9.39 -11.99
N LYS A 39 -3.90 -8.38 -12.37
CA LYS A 39 -3.80 -7.78 -13.70
C LYS A 39 -2.50 -6.99 -13.88
N HIS A 40 -2.16 -6.19 -12.89
CA HIS A 40 -1.05 -5.24 -13.00
C HIS A 40 0.25 -5.70 -12.34
N ARG A 41 0.20 -6.69 -11.47
CA ARG A 41 1.38 -7.20 -10.74
C ARG A 41 2.22 -6.07 -10.15
N PRO A 42 1.66 -5.26 -9.25
CA PRO A 42 2.40 -4.13 -8.69
C PRO A 42 3.58 -4.59 -7.84
N ASP A 43 4.58 -3.74 -7.73
CA ASP A 43 5.77 -4.05 -6.93
C ASP A 43 5.58 -3.71 -5.45
N LEU A 44 4.54 -2.97 -5.14
CA LEU A 44 4.21 -2.57 -3.77
C LEU A 44 2.74 -2.22 -3.69
N ILE A 45 2.11 -2.55 -2.58
CA ILE A 45 0.71 -2.17 -2.33
C ILE A 45 0.65 -1.33 -1.07
N LEU A 46 0.07 -0.12 -1.19
CA LEU A 46 -0.27 0.71 -0.04
C LEU A 46 -1.72 0.40 0.28
N MET A 47 -1.96 -0.13 1.48
CA MET A 47 -3.27 -0.63 1.85
C MET A 47 -3.85 0.15 3.02
N ASP A 48 -4.92 0.91 2.76
CA ASP A 48 -5.66 1.54 3.84
C ASP A 48 -6.39 0.45 4.61
N ILE A 49 -6.21 0.43 5.92
CA ILE A 49 -6.87 -0.56 6.75
C ILE A 49 -8.36 -0.28 6.86
N GLN A 50 -8.74 1.00 6.84
CA GLN A 50 -10.13 1.39 7.04
C GLN A 50 -10.86 1.59 5.73
N LEU A 51 -11.18 0.50 5.09
CA LEU A 51 -11.97 0.53 3.86
C LEU A 51 -13.44 0.30 4.19
N PRO A 52 -14.37 0.79 3.35
CA PRO A 52 -15.79 0.75 3.69
C PRO A 52 -16.43 -0.63 3.78
N GLU A 53 -16.20 -1.52 2.88
CA GLU A 53 -16.90 -2.79 2.88
C GLU A 53 -16.12 -3.94 3.49
N VAL A 54 -14.82 -3.88 3.39
CA VAL A 54 -13.96 -4.92 3.89
C VAL A 54 -12.70 -4.29 4.45
N SER A 55 -12.21 -4.79 5.58
CA SER A 55 -10.99 -4.26 6.19
C SER A 55 -9.79 -4.48 5.28
N GLY A 56 -8.88 -3.49 5.22
CA GLY A 56 -7.63 -3.66 4.50
C GLY A 56 -6.80 -4.82 5.01
N LEU A 57 -6.96 -5.18 6.28
CA LEU A 57 -6.28 -6.35 6.84
C LEU A 57 -6.79 -7.65 6.23
N GLU A 58 -8.10 -7.74 6.00
CA GLU A 58 -8.66 -8.91 5.34
C GLU A 58 -8.19 -9.01 3.90
N VAL A 59 -8.17 -7.90 3.19
CA VAL A 59 -7.67 -7.86 1.82
C VAL A 59 -6.21 -8.31 1.79
N THR A 60 -5.42 -7.85 2.75
CA THR A 60 -4.01 -8.26 2.87
C THR A 60 -3.90 -9.77 3.07
N LYS A 61 -4.73 -10.35 3.93
CA LYS A 61 -4.73 -11.79 4.12
C LYS A 61 -5.02 -12.54 2.82
N TRP A 62 -6.01 -12.07 2.07
CA TRP A 62 -6.33 -12.68 0.78
C TRP A 62 -5.14 -12.60 -0.18
N LEU A 63 -4.45 -11.45 -0.21
CA LEU A 63 -3.27 -11.28 -1.05
C LEU A 63 -2.16 -12.26 -0.64
N LYS A 64 -1.96 -12.42 0.66
CA LYS A 64 -0.89 -13.28 1.18
C LYS A 64 -1.21 -14.77 1.06
N GLU A 65 -2.47 -15.10 0.85
CA GLU A 65 -2.88 -16.50 0.62
C GLU A 65 -2.81 -16.87 -0.86
N ASP A 66 -2.67 -15.89 -1.73
CA ASP A 66 -2.61 -16.12 -3.17
C ASP A 66 -1.16 -16.41 -3.59
N ALA A 67 -0.95 -17.55 -4.22
CA ALA A 67 0.41 -17.97 -4.60
C ALA A 67 1.11 -17.00 -5.52
N GLU A 68 0.37 -16.27 -6.34
CA GLU A 68 0.96 -15.30 -7.27
C GLU A 68 1.21 -13.94 -6.65
N LEU A 69 0.45 -13.60 -5.62
CA LEU A 69 0.47 -12.24 -5.05
C LEU A 69 1.18 -12.13 -3.70
N LYS A 70 1.41 -13.26 -3.04
CA LYS A 70 1.95 -13.24 -1.68
C LYS A 70 3.33 -12.60 -1.54
N ALA A 71 4.09 -12.56 -2.61
CA ALA A 71 5.43 -11.97 -2.59
C ALA A 71 5.43 -10.45 -2.69
N ILE A 72 4.29 -9.85 -3.07
CA ILE A 72 4.20 -8.40 -3.20
C ILE A 72 4.15 -7.78 -1.80
N PRO A 73 5.06 -6.87 -1.46
CA PRO A 73 5.02 -6.25 -0.13
C PRO A 73 3.78 -5.36 0.02
N VAL A 74 3.19 -5.40 1.20
CA VAL A 74 2.04 -4.59 1.55
C VAL A 74 2.42 -3.68 2.71
N VAL A 75 2.25 -2.37 2.52
CA VAL A 75 2.45 -1.39 3.56
C VAL A 75 1.07 -0.89 3.98
N ALA A 76 0.71 -1.14 5.23
CA ALA A 76 -0.58 -0.70 5.75
C ALA A 76 -0.55 0.79 6.04
N VAL A 77 -1.67 1.47 5.79
CA VAL A 77 -1.83 2.89 6.08
C VAL A 77 -3.01 3.00 7.04
N THR A 78 -2.83 3.60 8.18
CA THR A 78 -3.88 3.64 9.20
C THR A 78 -3.91 4.96 9.95
N ALA A 79 -5.11 5.41 10.30
CA ALA A 79 -5.30 6.57 11.16
C ALA A 79 -5.20 6.19 12.64
N PHE A 80 -5.26 4.89 12.95
CA PHE A 80 -5.24 4.42 14.33
C PHE A 80 -4.11 3.42 14.55
N ALA A 81 -2.94 3.92 14.89
CA ALA A 81 -1.79 3.06 15.16
C ALA A 81 -1.66 2.81 16.66
N MET A 82 -2.61 2.08 17.23
CA MET A 82 -2.55 1.68 18.62
C MET A 82 -1.77 0.38 18.73
N ARG A 83 -1.29 0.05 19.93
CA ARG A 83 -0.47 -1.14 20.12
C ARG A 83 -1.08 -2.43 19.58
N GLY A 84 -2.36 -2.63 19.84
CA GLY A 84 -3.03 -3.84 19.37
C GLY A 84 -3.12 -3.92 17.85
N ASP A 85 -3.18 -2.76 17.20
CA ASP A 85 -3.29 -2.71 15.76
C ASP A 85 -1.98 -3.11 15.08
N GLU A 86 -0.85 -2.76 15.68
CA GLU A 86 0.44 -3.11 15.13
C GLU A 86 0.59 -4.62 15.00
N GLU A 87 0.21 -5.36 16.02
CA GLU A 87 0.26 -6.82 15.98
C GLU A 87 -0.67 -7.38 14.93
N ARG A 88 -1.88 -6.85 14.86
CA ARG A 88 -2.87 -7.30 13.88
C ARG A 88 -2.40 -7.06 12.45
N ILE A 89 -1.75 -5.93 12.23
CA ILE A 89 -1.19 -5.57 10.93
C ILE A 89 -0.13 -6.57 10.52
N ARG A 90 0.77 -6.91 11.43
CA ARG A 90 1.81 -7.89 11.16
C ARG A 90 1.26 -9.29 10.94
N GLU A 91 0.29 -9.68 11.74
CA GLU A 91 -0.33 -10.99 11.60
C GLU A 91 -1.05 -11.16 10.27
N ALA A 92 -1.60 -10.06 9.73
CA ALA A 92 -2.24 -10.09 8.42
C ALA A 92 -1.23 -10.25 7.29
N GLY A 93 0.05 -10.01 7.56
CA GLY A 93 1.11 -10.17 6.57
C GLY A 93 1.67 -8.89 6.00
N CYS A 94 1.34 -7.73 6.58
CA CYS A 94 1.90 -6.47 6.13
C CYS A 94 3.37 -6.39 6.51
N GLU A 95 4.19 -5.92 5.58
CA GLU A 95 5.62 -5.77 5.81
C GLU A 95 5.99 -4.52 6.61
N ALA A 96 5.11 -3.51 6.57
CA ALA A 96 5.32 -2.27 7.32
C ALA A 96 3.98 -1.55 7.48
N TYR A 97 3.97 -0.47 8.25
CA TYR A 97 2.79 0.37 8.32
C TYR A 97 3.17 1.85 8.49
N LEU A 98 2.25 2.72 8.08
CA LEU A 98 2.39 4.17 8.21
C LEU A 98 1.15 4.72 8.90
N SER A 99 1.35 5.61 9.86
CA SER A 99 0.24 6.26 10.57
C SER A 99 -0.14 7.57 9.90
N LYS A 100 -1.41 7.78 9.67
CA LYS A 100 -1.91 9.05 9.14
C LYS A 100 -1.98 10.09 10.26
N PRO A 101 -1.73 11.37 9.99
CA PRO A 101 -1.23 11.90 8.73
C PRO A 101 0.25 11.57 8.54
N ILE A 102 0.62 11.18 7.33
CA ILE A 102 1.97 10.71 7.06
C ILE A 102 2.83 11.86 6.59
N PRO A 103 3.95 12.16 7.28
CA PRO A 103 4.87 13.18 6.77
C PRO A 103 5.42 12.75 5.42
N VAL A 104 5.51 13.68 4.47
CA VAL A 104 5.97 13.37 3.12
C VAL A 104 7.34 12.69 3.12
N PRO A 105 8.34 13.17 3.88
CA PRO A 105 9.64 12.49 3.90
C PRO A 105 9.56 11.04 4.34
N GLN A 106 8.75 10.74 5.35
CA GLN A 106 8.57 9.38 5.84
C GLN A 106 7.90 8.50 4.79
N PHE A 107 6.90 9.04 4.10
CA PHE A 107 6.21 8.33 3.04
C PHE A 107 7.19 7.93 1.94
N ILE A 108 7.96 8.90 1.44
CA ILE A 108 8.91 8.65 0.35
C ILE A 108 10.01 7.68 0.78
N GLU A 109 10.50 7.83 2.00
CA GLU A 109 11.54 6.93 2.51
C GLU A 109 11.05 5.49 2.55
N THR A 110 9.81 5.28 3.00
CA THR A 110 9.23 3.94 3.06
C THR A 110 9.06 3.36 1.66
N ILE A 111 8.57 4.16 0.72
CA ILE A 111 8.43 3.71 -0.66
C ILE A 111 9.78 3.30 -1.26
N ARG A 112 10.80 4.10 -1.03
CA ARG A 112 12.14 3.79 -1.53
C ARG A 112 12.71 2.52 -0.93
N ARG A 113 12.38 2.24 0.32
CA ARG A 113 12.86 1.04 0.99
C ARG A 113 12.37 -0.23 0.29
N PHE A 114 11.15 -0.18 -0.25
CA PHE A 114 10.57 -1.34 -0.92
C PHE A 114 10.79 -1.34 -2.44
N LEU A 115 10.83 -0.17 -3.07
CA LEU A 115 10.93 -0.06 -4.52
C LEU A 115 12.27 0.45 -5.03
N GLY A 116 13.14 0.86 -4.14
CA GLY A 116 14.39 1.49 -4.53
C GLY A 116 14.18 2.94 -4.91
N VAL A 117 15.15 3.51 -5.61
CA VAL A 117 15.13 4.91 -5.95
C VAL A 117 14.39 5.09 -7.24
N GLY A 118 13.12 5.10 -7.23
CA GLY A 118 12.29 5.41 -8.38
C GLY A 118 12.80 4.86 -9.67
N LEU A 119 13.00 5.51 -10.64
CA LEU A 119 13.55 5.09 -11.82
C LEU A 119 14.92 4.79 -11.84
N SER A 120 15.28 4.69 -10.95
CA SER A 120 16.53 4.53 -10.90
C SER A 120 17.09 4.17 -12.04
N ILE A 121 16.83 4.69 -12.28
CA ILE A 121 17.20 4.60 -13.04
C ILE A 121 18.05 4.16 -13.46
N PRO A 122 17.99 3.97 -13.81
CA PRO A 122 18.66 3.52 -14.02
C PRO A 122 19.47 3.67 -14.21
N ALA A 123 19.28 3.96 -14.24
CA ALA A 123 19.98 4.14 -14.41
C ALA A 123 20.68 4.00 -13.88
N ARG A 124 20.81 3.83 -13.48
CA ARG A 124 21.49 3.70 -12.98
C ARG A 124 22.10 3.13 -13.32
#